data_eaa7991e1931ea08c5f87e405fefab19
#
_entry.id   eaa7991e1931ea08c5f87e405fefab19
#
_cell.length_a   1.000
_cell.length_b   1.000
_cell.length_c   1.000
_cell.angle_alpha   90.00
_cell.angle_beta   90.00
_cell.angle_gamma   90.00
#
_symmetry.space_group_name_H-M   'P 1'
#
loop_
_entity.id
_entity.type
_entity.pdbx_description
1 polymer ?
#
loop_
_entity_poly.entity_id
_entity_poly.type
_entity_poly.pdbx_seq_one_letter_code
_entity_poly.pdbx_strand_id
1 'polypeptide(L)'
;MIADDVLARITAHANEEHQADLCHTLSVRLGLRPRHIVGVRLSHLTTESVEVSWITLDGGHHATFRFPEAAATADDVLEQLGRVLAGSRC
;
A
#
# COMPACT_ATOMS: atom_id res chain seq x y z
N MET A 1 -18.34 9.63 5.18
CA MET A 1 -16.99 9.61 5.81
C MET A 1 -16.66 8.18 6.24
N ILE A 2 -15.44 7.74 6.00
CA ILE A 2 -15.00 6.38 6.34
C ILE A 2 -14.47 6.40 7.78
N ALA A 3 -14.91 5.44 8.59
CA ALA A 3 -14.44 5.32 9.97
C ALA A 3 -12.99 4.85 10.02
N ASP A 4 -12.24 5.30 11.02
CA ASP A 4 -10.84 4.95 11.19
C ASP A 4 -10.62 3.44 11.36
N ASP A 5 -11.55 2.74 12.00
CA ASP A 5 -11.47 1.29 12.17
C ASP A 5 -11.58 0.53 10.84
N VAL A 6 -12.34 1.07 9.89
CA VAL A 6 -12.44 0.49 8.55
C VAL A 6 -11.09 0.63 7.83
N LEU A 7 -10.49 1.82 7.89
CA LEU A 7 -9.16 2.05 7.31
C LEU A 7 -8.10 1.15 7.95
N ALA A 8 -8.17 0.96 9.27
CA ALA A 8 -7.25 0.08 9.98
C ALA A 8 -7.41 -1.39 9.54
N ARG A 9 -8.62 -1.84 9.30
CA ARG A 9 -8.89 -3.21 8.82
C ARG A 9 -8.34 -3.41 7.40
N ILE A 10 -8.53 -2.43 6.52
CA ILE A 10 -8.00 -2.50 5.16
C ILE A 10 -6.48 -2.59 5.21
N THR A 11 -5.85 -1.75 6.03
CA THR A 11 -4.40 -1.74 6.22
C THR A 11 -3.90 -3.09 6.73
N ALA A 12 -4.52 -3.62 7.78
CA ALA A 12 -4.14 -4.91 8.36
C ALA A 12 -4.29 -6.04 7.34
N HIS A 13 -5.40 -6.07 6.62
CA HIS A 13 -5.63 -7.09 5.60
C HIS A 13 -4.55 -7.05 4.52
N ALA A 14 -4.25 -5.88 4.00
CA ALA A 14 -3.21 -5.73 2.99
C ALA A 14 -1.85 -6.20 3.51
N ASN A 15 -1.48 -5.81 4.72
CA ASN A 15 -0.20 -6.18 5.30
C ASN A 15 -0.09 -7.68 5.59
N GLU A 16 -1.18 -8.34 5.98
CA GLU A 16 -1.17 -9.75 6.36
C GLU A 16 -1.39 -10.69 5.19
N GLU A 17 -2.27 -10.33 4.26
CA GLU A 17 -2.73 -11.24 3.21
C GLU A 17 -2.12 -10.96 1.84
N HIS A 18 -1.58 -9.77 1.62
CA HIS A 18 -1.11 -9.33 0.30
C HIS A 18 0.36 -8.94 0.25
N GLN A 19 1.19 -9.48 1.16
CA GLN A 19 2.63 -9.14 1.20
C GLN A 19 3.34 -9.44 -0.12
N ALA A 20 3.07 -10.58 -0.73
CA ALA A 20 3.71 -10.94 -1.99
C ALA A 20 3.32 -9.96 -3.10
N ASP A 21 2.05 -9.59 -3.16
CA ASP A 21 1.55 -8.63 -4.14
C ASP A 21 2.15 -7.24 -3.92
N LEU A 22 2.24 -6.81 -2.66
CA LEU A 22 2.84 -5.53 -2.31
C LEU A 22 4.32 -5.49 -2.69
N CYS A 23 5.07 -6.54 -2.39
CA CYS A 23 6.47 -6.62 -2.75
C CYS A 23 6.66 -6.59 -4.26
N HIS A 24 5.85 -7.34 -5.00
CA HIS A 24 5.91 -7.37 -6.45
C HIS A 24 5.59 -6.01 -7.06
N THR A 25 4.49 -5.42 -6.64
CA THR A 25 4.03 -4.12 -7.13
C THR A 25 5.05 -3.03 -6.85
N LEU A 26 5.59 -3.00 -5.65
CA LEU A 26 6.59 -2.02 -5.26
C LEU A 26 7.88 -2.20 -6.06
N SER A 27 8.29 -3.44 -6.30
CA SER A 27 9.48 -3.72 -7.08
C SER A 27 9.37 -3.17 -8.50
N VAL A 28 8.21 -3.36 -9.12
CA VAL A 28 7.95 -2.83 -10.46
C VAL A 28 7.96 -1.31 -10.45
N ARG A 29 7.27 -0.71 -9.48
CA ARG A 29 7.13 0.74 -9.39
C ARG A 29 8.47 1.44 -9.14
N LEU A 30 9.34 0.84 -8.33
CA LEU A 30 10.63 1.42 -7.97
C LEU A 30 11.79 0.92 -8.83
N GLY A 31 11.54 -0.02 -9.74
CA GLY A 31 12.61 -0.61 -10.55
C GLY A 31 13.55 -1.50 -9.74
N LEU A 32 13.08 -2.07 -8.63
CA LEU A 32 13.85 -2.96 -7.78
C LEU A 32 13.54 -4.41 -8.09
N ARG A 33 14.46 -5.30 -7.74
CA ARG A 33 14.19 -6.74 -7.84
C ARG A 33 13.39 -7.19 -6.63
N PRO A 34 12.31 -7.98 -6.79
CA PRO A 34 11.47 -8.41 -5.66
C PRO A 34 12.27 -9.06 -4.53
N ARG A 35 13.30 -9.83 -4.86
CA ARG A 35 14.14 -10.50 -3.87
C ARG A 35 14.96 -9.55 -3.00
N HIS A 36 15.11 -8.29 -3.42
CA HIS A 36 15.83 -7.28 -2.64
C HIS A 36 14.92 -6.59 -1.61
N ILE A 37 13.62 -6.83 -1.69
CA ILE A 37 12.65 -6.27 -0.74
C ILE A 37 12.35 -7.33 0.31
N VAL A 38 12.76 -7.08 1.54
CA VAL A 38 12.57 -8.00 2.66
C VAL A 38 11.15 -7.96 3.18
N GLY A 39 10.54 -6.78 3.17
CA GLY A 39 9.16 -6.62 3.60
C GLY A 39 8.59 -5.28 3.19
N VAL A 40 7.27 -5.22 3.10
CA VAL A 40 6.51 -4.01 2.77
C VAL A 40 5.40 -3.86 3.79
N ARG A 41 5.14 -2.65 4.23
CA ARG A 41 4.07 -2.37 5.18
C ARG A 41 3.36 -1.08 4.78
N LEU A 42 2.04 -1.16 4.73
CA LEU A 42 1.19 0.03 4.59
C LEU A 42 0.90 0.61 5.96
N SER A 43 0.85 1.93 6.05
CA SER A 43 0.50 2.62 7.28
C SER A 43 -0.16 3.96 6.94
N HIS A 44 -0.71 4.62 7.96
CA HIS A 44 -1.33 5.94 7.80
C HIS A 44 -2.25 6.04 6.60
N LEU A 45 -3.06 4.99 6.38
CA LEU A 45 -4.06 4.99 5.31
C LEU A 45 -5.14 6.00 5.64
N THR A 46 -5.38 6.93 4.71
CA THR A 46 -6.43 7.93 4.81
C THR A 46 -7.31 7.85 3.56
N THR A 47 -8.29 8.72 3.45
CA THR A 47 -9.12 8.81 2.26
C THR A 47 -8.40 9.46 1.08
N GLU A 48 -7.20 10.00 1.29
CA GLU A 48 -6.45 10.74 0.27
C GLU A 48 -5.09 10.16 -0.05
N SER A 49 -4.52 9.33 0.83
CA SER A 49 -3.15 8.85 0.67
C SER A 49 -2.88 7.61 1.52
N VAL A 50 -1.76 6.97 1.24
CA VAL A 50 -1.24 5.86 2.05
C VAL A 50 0.27 6.01 2.16
N GLU A 51 0.81 5.75 3.34
CA GLU A 51 2.24 5.68 3.54
C GLU A 51 2.68 4.23 3.37
N VAL A 52 3.72 4.03 2.57
CA VAL A 52 4.30 2.71 2.30
C VAL A 52 5.73 2.70 2.83
N SER A 53 6.03 1.73 3.67
CA SER A 53 7.38 1.51 4.18
C SER A 53 7.87 0.17 3.65
N TRP A 54 9.15 0.11 3.30
CA TRP A 54 9.75 -1.15 2.86
C TRP A 54 11.17 -1.27 3.36
N ILE A 55 11.65 -2.50 3.46
CA ILE A 55 13.00 -2.81 3.93
C ILE A 55 13.73 -3.52 2.81
N THR A 56 14.91 -3.02 2.50
CA THR A 56 15.85 -3.65 1.57
C THR A 56 17.12 -4.03 2.31
N LEU A 57 18.07 -4.62 1.60
CA LEU A 57 19.38 -4.95 2.19
C LEU A 57 20.14 -3.71 2.63
N ASP A 58 19.83 -2.54 2.05
CA ASP A 58 20.46 -1.26 2.39
C ASP A 58 19.81 -0.56 3.58
N GLY A 59 18.65 -1.01 4.01
CA GLY A 59 17.95 -0.40 5.15
C GLY A 59 16.48 -0.16 4.88
N GLY A 60 15.85 0.64 5.74
CA GLY A 60 14.44 0.98 5.66
C GLY A 60 14.18 2.22 4.81
N HIS A 61 13.07 2.21 4.10
CA HIS A 61 12.62 3.31 3.26
C HIS A 61 11.14 3.55 3.47
N HIS A 62 10.67 4.74 3.13
CA HIS A 62 9.25 5.04 3.14
C HIS A 62 8.91 6.11 2.10
N ALA A 63 7.66 6.11 1.66
CA ALA A 63 7.13 7.12 0.77
C ALA A 63 5.63 7.24 0.97
N THR A 64 5.07 8.41 0.69
CA THR A 64 3.63 8.63 0.74
C THR A 64 3.11 8.68 -0.70
N PHE A 65 2.11 7.84 -0.98
CA PHE A 65 1.44 7.81 -2.28
C PHE A 65 0.08 8.48 -2.14
N ARG A 66 -0.14 9.55 -2.89
CA ARG A 66 -1.42 10.24 -2.91
C ARG A 66 -2.36 9.58 -3.90
N PHE A 67 -3.62 9.45 -3.50
CA PHE A 67 -4.64 8.92 -4.41
C PHE A 67 -4.96 9.94 -5.49
N PRO A 68 -5.19 9.50 -6.74
CA PRO A 68 -5.65 10.40 -7.81
C PRO A 68 -6.94 11.13 -7.45
N GLU A 69 -7.82 10.47 -6.70
CA GLU A 69 -9.08 11.04 -6.24
C GLU A 69 -9.28 10.65 -4.77
N ALA A 70 -9.86 11.56 -3.98
CA ALA A 70 -10.19 11.25 -2.60
C ALA A 70 -11.27 10.16 -2.56
N ALA A 71 -11.13 9.22 -1.63
CA ALA A 71 -12.09 8.14 -1.46
C ALA A 71 -13.24 8.58 -0.55
N ALA A 72 -14.46 8.23 -0.91
CA ALA A 72 -15.65 8.50 -0.10
C ALA A 72 -16.13 7.28 0.66
N THR A 73 -15.84 6.08 0.15
CA THR A 73 -16.27 4.81 0.73
C THR A 73 -15.12 3.84 0.86
N ALA A 74 -15.32 2.72 1.58
CA ALA A 74 -14.32 1.67 1.70
C ALA A 74 -13.96 1.09 0.32
N ASP A 75 -14.94 0.91 -0.56
CA ASP A 75 -14.70 0.42 -1.91
C ASP A 75 -13.84 1.38 -2.70
N ASP A 76 -14.05 2.70 -2.53
CA ASP A 76 -13.23 3.72 -3.17
C ASP A 76 -11.78 3.64 -2.67
N VAL A 77 -11.57 3.40 -1.38
CA VAL A 77 -10.22 3.24 -0.83
C VAL A 77 -9.51 2.06 -1.49
N LEU A 78 -10.19 0.92 -1.61
CA LEU A 78 -9.63 -0.26 -2.25
C LEU A 78 -9.29 0.01 -3.71
N GLU A 79 -10.16 0.72 -4.43
CA GLU A 79 -9.91 1.09 -5.81
C GLU A 79 -8.69 2.01 -5.94
N GLN A 80 -8.60 3.03 -5.08
CA GLN A 80 -7.47 3.95 -5.10
C GLN A 80 -6.16 3.27 -4.73
N LEU A 81 -6.17 2.37 -3.76
CA LEU A 81 -4.99 1.56 -3.44
C LEU A 81 -4.53 0.74 -4.65
N GLY A 82 -5.46 0.14 -5.37
CA GLY A 82 -5.15 -0.59 -6.59
C GLY A 82 -4.49 0.28 -7.64
N ARG A 83 -4.95 1.53 -7.79
CA ARG A 83 -4.37 2.48 -8.75
C ARG A 83 -2.96 2.91 -8.38
N VAL A 84 -2.72 3.30 -7.12
CA VAL A 84 -1.41 3.78 -6.70
C VAL A 84 -0.39 2.66 -6.54
N LEU A 85 -0.86 1.47 -6.21
CA LEU A 85 -0.02 0.28 -6.08
C LEU A 85 -0.07 -0.61 -7.32
N ALA A 86 -0.47 -0.06 -8.45
CA ALA A 86 -0.49 -0.66 -9.79
C ALA A 86 -0.41 -2.19 -9.83
N GLY A 87 -1.54 -2.87 -9.99
CA GLY A 87 -1.57 -4.33 -10.08
C GLY A 87 -1.79 -5.06 -8.76
N SER A 88 -1.79 -4.37 -7.64
CA SER A 88 -2.20 -4.97 -6.38
C SER A 88 -3.71 -5.25 -6.44
N ARG A 89 -4.10 -6.48 -6.19
CA ARG A 89 -5.50 -6.91 -6.22
C ARG A 89 -5.83 -7.68 -4.96
N CYS A 90 -6.96 -7.38 -4.44
CA CYS A 90 -7.46 -8.07 -3.26
C CYS A 90 -8.78 -8.79 -3.60
#